data_9aae7614ee7496dda52c6d44ad29b2db
#
_entry.id   9aae7614ee7496dda52c6d44ad29b2db
#
_cell.length_a   1.000
_cell.length_b   1.000
_cell.length_c   1.000
_cell.angle_alpha   90.00
_cell.angle_beta   90.00
_cell.angle_gamma   90.00
#
_symmetry.space_group_name_H-M   'P 1'
#
loop_
_entity.id
_entity.type
_entity.pdbx_description
1 polymer ?
#
loop_
_entity_poly.entity_id
_entity_poly.type
_entity_poly.pdbx_seq_one_letter_code
_entity_poly.pdbx_strand_id
1 'polypeptide(L)'
;PFATPVEPLPRFSAALAASCPGGKGPEVWIKRDDQLGLFPGGNKTRKLEFLVADALAQGADTLITCGAPQSNHCRITLAAAVKEGLKCRFVIEERVPDSYDFKASGNNFMFRLMGVEHITVVKAGTNMAEAMAKVATELQAEGRKGYIIAGGGSNAVGGLGYVACAQELQQQLFEQGLVIDRVVVGSGS
;
A
#
# COMPACT_ATOMS: atom_id res chain seq x y z
N PRO A 1 8.32 8.74 -4.59
CA PRO A 1 8.80 7.64 -5.44
C PRO A 1 9.27 8.21 -6.78
N PHE A 2 10.13 7.45 -7.48
CA PHE A 2 10.47 7.75 -8.87
C PHE A 2 9.38 7.20 -9.80
N ALA A 3 9.32 7.73 -11.02
CA ALA A 3 8.37 7.31 -12.04
C ALA A 3 8.53 5.81 -12.35
N THR A 4 7.43 5.06 -12.32
CA THR A 4 7.44 3.66 -12.74
C THR A 4 7.21 3.56 -14.25
N PRO A 5 7.78 2.55 -14.93
CA PRO A 5 7.61 2.43 -16.38
C PRO A 5 6.15 2.19 -16.82
N VAL A 6 5.85 2.59 -18.04
CA VAL A 6 4.68 2.15 -18.82
C VAL A 6 5.20 1.25 -19.92
N GLU A 7 4.83 -0.03 -19.88
CA GLU A 7 5.37 -1.07 -20.75
C GLU A 7 4.27 -1.78 -21.54
N PRO A 8 4.49 -2.14 -22.83
CA PRO A 8 3.53 -2.92 -23.58
C PRO A 8 3.48 -4.38 -23.09
N LEU A 9 2.32 -5.01 -23.17
CA LEU A 9 2.11 -6.43 -22.92
C LEU A 9 1.77 -7.19 -24.22
N PRO A 10 2.74 -7.38 -25.14
CA PRO A 10 2.43 -7.87 -26.49
C PRO A 10 1.86 -9.28 -26.51
N ARG A 11 2.33 -10.18 -25.64
CA ARG A 11 1.80 -11.54 -25.56
C ARG A 11 0.37 -11.58 -25.03
N PHE A 12 0.04 -10.73 -24.07
CA PHE A 12 -1.31 -10.62 -23.52
C PHE A 12 -2.26 -9.99 -24.54
N SER A 13 -1.82 -8.93 -25.22
CA SER A 13 -2.57 -8.30 -26.33
C SER A 13 -2.89 -9.29 -27.43
N ALA A 14 -1.90 -10.10 -27.85
CA ALA A 14 -2.11 -11.15 -28.85
C ALA A 14 -3.11 -12.24 -28.41
N ALA A 15 -3.05 -12.66 -27.14
CA ALA A 15 -4.00 -13.63 -26.60
C ALA A 15 -5.43 -13.08 -26.56
N LEU A 16 -5.61 -11.82 -26.21
CA LEU A 16 -6.91 -11.16 -26.26
C LEU A 16 -7.43 -11.02 -27.70
N ALA A 17 -6.57 -10.62 -28.64
CA ALA A 17 -6.94 -10.50 -30.03
C ALA A 17 -7.40 -11.84 -30.61
N ALA A 18 -6.78 -12.96 -30.27
CA ALA A 18 -7.19 -14.29 -30.68
C ALA A 18 -8.59 -14.69 -30.16
N SER A 19 -9.03 -14.09 -29.05
CA SER A 19 -10.36 -14.33 -28.46
C SER A 19 -11.45 -13.37 -28.96
N CYS A 20 -11.06 -12.34 -29.75
CA CYS A 20 -11.98 -11.33 -30.25
C CYS A 20 -12.48 -11.67 -31.65
N PRO A 21 -13.76 -11.35 -32.03
CA PRO A 21 -14.25 -11.48 -33.39
C PRO A 21 -13.36 -10.71 -34.38
N GLY A 22 -12.95 -11.39 -35.46
CA GLY A 22 -12.09 -10.80 -36.48
C GLY A 22 -10.60 -10.66 -36.10
N GLY A 23 -10.17 -11.27 -35.00
CA GLY A 23 -8.76 -11.29 -34.58
C GLY A 23 -8.18 -9.92 -34.19
N LYS A 24 -9.03 -8.92 -33.96
CA LYS A 24 -8.63 -7.58 -33.51
C LYS A 24 -8.99 -7.38 -32.06
N GLY A 25 -8.00 -7.26 -31.20
CA GLY A 25 -8.16 -7.02 -29.78
C GLY A 25 -7.48 -5.70 -29.33
N PRO A 26 -7.61 -5.34 -28.06
CA PRO A 26 -6.96 -4.16 -27.52
C PRO A 26 -5.44 -4.36 -27.41
N GLU A 27 -4.69 -3.30 -27.61
CA GLU A 27 -3.31 -3.23 -27.13
C GLU A 27 -3.32 -2.96 -25.63
N VAL A 28 -2.62 -3.79 -24.87
CA VAL A 28 -2.57 -3.68 -23.40
C VAL A 28 -1.20 -3.22 -22.97
N TRP A 29 -1.20 -2.22 -22.12
CA TRP A 29 -0.02 -1.67 -21.48
C TRP A 29 -0.13 -1.80 -19.96
N ILE A 30 0.99 -1.87 -19.25
CA ILE A 30 1.02 -1.95 -17.81
C ILE A 30 1.82 -0.79 -17.21
N LYS A 31 1.24 -0.11 -16.24
CA LYS A 31 1.96 0.78 -15.33
C LYS A 31 2.57 -0.04 -14.22
N ARG A 32 3.89 -0.07 -14.12
CA ARG A 32 4.67 -0.98 -13.28
C ARG A 32 4.76 -0.53 -11.83
N ASP A 33 3.62 -0.30 -11.18
CA ASP A 33 3.57 0.06 -9.75
C ASP A 33 3.97 -1.09 -8.81
N ASP A 34 4.12 -2.29 -9.34
CA ASP A 34 4.78 -3.41 -8.67
C ASP A 34 6.28 -3.18 -8.40
N GLN A 35 6.92 -2.29 -9.18
CA GLN A 35 8.32 -1.92 -9.04
C GLN A 35 8.57 -0.76 -8.05
N LEU A 36 7.53 -0.21 -7.44
CA LEU A 36 7.68 0.80 -6.39
C LEU A 36 8.39 0.20 -5.17
N GLY A 37 9.63 0.62 -4.96
CA GLY A 37 10.51 0.02 -3.96
C GLY A 37 10.22 0.47 -2.53
N LEU A 38 9.57 -0.35 -1.74
CA LEU A 38 9.62 -0.42 -0.28
C LEU A 38 9.39 -1.88 0.11
N PHE A 39 10.43 -2.64 0.20
CA PHE A 39 10.61 -4.00 0.68
C PHE A 39 9.39 -4.96 0.60
N PRO A 40 9.22 -5.74 -0.46
CA PRO A 40 9.84 -5.64 -1.77
C PRO A 40 9.09 -4.73 -2.75
N GLY A 41 8.14 -3.93 -2.33
CA GLY A 41 7.43 -2.99 -3.16
C GLY A 41 5.91 -3.16 -3.15
N GLY A 42 5.24 -2.30 -3.91
CA GLY A 42 3.80 -2.32 -4.10
C GLY A 42 3.15 -0.93 -4.13
N ASN A 43 1.94 -0.89 -4.63
CA ASN A 43 1.17 0.32 -4.91
C ASN A 43 0.94 1.26 -3.71
N LYS A 44 1.00 0.75 -2.49
CA LYS A 44 0.83 1.56 -1.28
C LYS A 44 1.98 2.53 -1.04
N THR A 45 3.14 2.31 -1.66
CA THR A 45 4.28 3.24 -1.61
C THR A 45 3.89 4.66 -2.06
N ARG A 46 3.06 4.80 -3.09
CA ARG A 46 2.58 6.11 -3.56
C ARG A 46 1.79 6.87 -2.50
N LYS A 47 0.91 6.18 -1.79
CA LYS A 47 0.13 6.77 -0.69
C LYS A 47 1.00 7.12 0.51
N LEU A 48 1.93 6.22 0.84
CA LEU A 48 2.81 6.37 1.99
C LEU A 48 3.80 7.53 1.84
N GLU A 49 4.18 7.89 0.63
CA GLU A 49 5.01 9.07 0.40
C GLU A 49 4.42 10.33 1.06
N PHE A 50 3.12 10.56 0.87
CA PHE A 50 2.43 11.71 1.46
C PHE A 50 2.07 11.50 2.93
N LEU A 51 1.61 10.30 3.29
CA LEU A 51 1.22 9.99 4.67
C LEU A 51 2.40 10.00 5.63
N VAL A 52 3.57 9.51 5.21
CA VAL A 52 4.77 9.54 6.04
C VAL A 52 5.33 10.95 6.14
N ALA A 53 5.31 11.73 5.06
CA ALA A 53 5.69 13.13 5.09
C ALA A 53 4.80 13.93 6.06
N ASP A 54 3.49 13.69 6.04
CA ASP A 54 2.55 14.32 6.98
C ASP A 54 2.80 13.87 8.43
N ALA A 55 3.06 12.58 8.66
CA ALA A 55 3.42 12.06 9.97
C ALA A 55 4.68 12.74 10.55
N LEU A 56 5.72 12.86 9.74
CA LEU A 56 6.97 13.54 10.12
C LEU A 56 6.75 15.03 10.41
N ALA A 57 5.98 15.71 9.55
CA ALA A 57 5.63 17.13 9.75
C ALA A 57 4.86 17.37 11.06
N GLN A 58 4.05 16.38 11.47
CA GLN A 58 3.35 16.40 12.75
C GLN A 58 4.23 15.99 13.93
N GLY A 59 5.47 15.57 13.73
CA GLY A 59 6.38 15.11 14.77
C GLY A 59 6.01 13.75 15.37
N ALA A 60 5.42 12.87 14.57
CA ALA A 60 5.14 11.50 14.99
C ALA A 60 6.43 10.67 15.10
N ASP A 61 6.49 9.78 16.09
CA ASP A 61 7.56 8.80 16.27
C ASP A 61 7.14 7.37 15.90
N THR A 62 5.83 7.14 15.76
CA THR A 62 5.26 5.83 15.53
C THR A 62 4.14 5.88 14.50
N LEU A 63 4.21 5.04 13.47
CA LEU A 63 3.11 4.82 12.55
C LEU A 63 2.19 3.72 13.09
N ILE A 64 0.89 3.95 13.03
CA ILE A 64 -0.15 2.99 13.42
C ILE A 64 -0.97 2.67 12.19
N THR A 65 -1.15 1.40 11.85
CA THR A 65 -2.05 1.02 10.76
C THR A 65 -2.71 -0.31 11.01
N CYS A 66 -3.63 -0.70 10.12
CA CYS A 66 -4.37 -1.94 10.25
C CYS A 66 -4.38 -2.76 8.96
N GLY A 67 -4.67 -4.05 9.09
CA GLY A 67 -4.79 -4.96 7.96
C GLY A 67 -5.19 -6.36 8.35
N ALA A 68 -5.22 -7.27 7.37
CA ALA A 68 -5.38 -8.70 7.56
C ALA A 68 -4.03 -9.38 7.91
N PRO A 69 -4.00 -10.65 8.33
CA PRO A 69 -2.78 -11.36 8.76
C PRO A 69 -1.59 -11.29 7.79
N GLN A 70 -1.83 -11.28 6.48
CA GLN A 70 -0.78 -11.22 5.44
C GLN A 70 -0.85 -9.90 4.65
N SER A 71 -1.14 -8.78 5.33
CA SER A 71 -1.34 -7.48 4.70
C SER A 71 -0.08 -6.93 4.04
N ASN A 72 -0.12 -6.71 2.73
CA ASN A 72 0.92 -5.98 2.00
C ASN A 72 0.99 -4.51 2.45
N HIS A 73 -0.17 -3.92 2.78
CA HIS A 73 -0.22 -2.54 3.28
C HIS A 73 0.58 -2.39 4.58
N CYS A 74 0.36 -3.28 5.57
CA CYS A 74 1.12 -3.28 6.82
C CYS A 74 2.62 -3.44 6.55
N ARG A 75 3.01 -4.37 5.68
CA ARG A 75 4.42 -4.58 5.33
C ARG A 75 5.07 -3.33 4.75
N ILE A 76 4.42 -2.69 3.78
CA ILE A 76 4.99 -1.49 3.14
C ILE A 76 5.01 -0.31 4.11
N THR A 77 4.00 -0.18 4.99
CA THR A 77 3.98 0.85 6.04
C THR A 77 5.13 0.66 7.03
N LEU A 78 5.38 -0.58 7.46
CA LEU A 78 6.52 -0.88 8.32
C LEU A 78 7.86 -0.58 7.63
N ALA A 79 8.01 -0.96 6.35
CA ALA A 79 9.21 -0.65 5.58
C ALA A 79 9.45 0.87 5.48
N ALA A 80 8.39 1.66 5.30
CA ALA A 80 8.47 3.11 5.31
C ALA A 80 8.87 3.64 6.70
N ALA A 81 8.28 3.13 7.77
CA ALA A 81 8.64 3.49 9.14
C ALA A 81 10.12 3.24 9.42
N VAL A 82 10.61 2.04 9.11
CA VAL A 82 12.02 1.67 9.31
C VAL A 82 12.95 2.58 8.52
N LYS A 83 12.61 2.88 7.27
CA LYS A 83 13.41 3.78 6.42
C LYS A 83 13.56 5.18 7.03
N GLU A 84 12.51 5.70 7.64
CA GLU A 84 12.47 7.04 8.23
C GLU A 84 12.83 7.05 9.74
N GLY A 85 13.26 5.91 10.30
CA GLY A 85 13.64 5.80 11.72
C GLY A 85 12.47 5.83 12.69
N LEU A 86 11.24 5.61 12.20
CA LEU A 86 10.03 5.56 13.00
C LEU A 86 9.76 4.14 13.51
N LYS A 87 8.99 4.05 14.59
CA LYS A 87 8.39 2.79 15.04
C LYS A 87 7.09 2.49 14.28
N CYS A 88 6.61 1.25 14.39
CA CYS A 88 5.35 0.87 13.75
C CYS A 88 4.58 -0.12 14.62
N ARG A 89 3.29 0.14 14.83
CA ARG A 89 2.35 -0.77 15.52
C ARG A 89 1.19 -1.13 14.58
N PHE A 90 0.76 -2.39 14.63
CA PHE A 90 -0.33 -2.89 13.80
C PHE A 90 -1.56 -3.27 14.61
N VAL A 91 -2.74 -3.06 14.03
CA VAL A 91 -3.97 -3.73 14.40
C VAL A 91 -4.33 -4.71 13.28
N ILE A 92 -4.24 -6.00 13.56
CA ILE A 92 -4.53 -7.07 12.59
C ILE A 92 -5.93 -7.63 12.83
N GLU A 93 -6.80 -7.51 11.83
CA GLU A 93 -8.12 -8.11 11.85
C GLU A 93 -8.05 -9.57 11.42
N GLU A 94 -8.35 -10.47 12.32
CA GLU A 94 -8.45 -11.89 12.06
C GLU A 94 -9.84 -12.25 11.55
N ARG A 95 -10.03 -12.18 10.22
CA ARG A 95 -11.33 -12.41 9.55
C ARG A 95 -11.75 -13.87 9.58
N VAL A 96 -10.79 -14.75 9.57
CA VAL A 96 -10.99 -16.19 9.79
C VAL A 96 -10.41 -16.52 11.15
N PRO A 97 -11.18 -17.11 12.07
CA PRO A 97 -10.67 -17.47 13.39
C PRO A 97 -9.37 -18.27 13.32
N ASP A 98 -8.43 -17.96 14.19
CA ASP A 98 -7.13 -18.63 14.31
C ASP A 98 -6.27 -18.60 13.03
N SER A 99 -6.52 -17.62 12.14
CA SER A 99 -5.75 -17.43 10.88
C SER A 99 -4.46 -16.63 11.06
N TYR A 100 -4.33 -15.92 12.18
CA TYR A 100 -3.11 -15.19 12.47
C TYR A 100 -2.08 -16.08 13.17
N ASP A 101 -0.92 -16.22 12.56
CA ASP A 101 0.24 -16.86 13.17
C ASP A 101 1.44 -15.93 13.06
N PHE A 102 1.92 -15.45 14.21
CA PHE A 102 3.10 -14.58 14.26
C PHE A 102 4.35 -15.24 13.64
N LYS A 103 4.46 -16.57 13.72
CA LYS A 103 5.59 -17.35 13.18
C LYS A 103 5.43 -17.69 11.69
N ALA A 104 4.29 -17.44 11.09
CA ALA A 104 4.04 -17.74 9.67
C ALA A 104 5.09 -17.09 8.75
N SER A 105 5.26 -17.69 7.60
CA SER A 105 6.05 -17.15 6.48
C SER A 105 5.35 -15.94 5.82
N GLY A 106 5.87 -15.48 4.69
CA GLY A 106 5.29 -14.38 3.93
C GLY A 106 5.44 -13.03 4.65
N ASN A 107 4.39 -12.22 4.65
CA ASN A 107 4.46 -10.89 5.25
C ASN A 107 4.67 -10.92 6.77
N ASN A 108 4.16 -11.94 7.49
CA ASN A 108 4.43 -12.08 8.92
C ASN A 108 5.91 -12.29 9.22
N PHE A 109 6.62 -13.06 8.39
CA PHE A 109 8.08 -13.16 8.49
C PHE A 109 8.75 -11.80 8.28
N MET A 110 8.30 -11.04 7.27
CA MET A 110 8.84 -9.71 6.99
C MET A 110 8.54 -8.71 8.10
N PHE A 111 7.39 -8.80 8.78
CA PHE A 111 7.10 -7.97 9.96
C PHE A 111 8.12 -8.18 11.06
N ARG A 112 8.45 -9.44 11.34
CA ARG A 112 9.49 -9.78 12.35
C ARG A 112 10.88 -9.33 11.92
N LEU A 113 11.24 -9.57 10.66
CA LEU A 113 12.55 -9.21 10.11
C LEU A 113 12.80 -7.70 10.18
N MET A 114 11.79 -6.90 9.89
CA MET A 114 11.85 -5.43 9.96
C MET A 114 11.64 -4.86 11.37
N GLY A 115 11.33 -5.69 12.36
CA GLY A 115 11.20 -5.26 13.74
C GLY A 115 9.91 -4.47 14.01
N VAL A 116 8.75 -5.00 13.62
CA VAL A 116 7.47 -4.42 14.07
C VAL A 116 7.45 -4.33 15.59
N GLU A 117 7.07 -3.16 16.12
CA GLU A 117 7.15 -2.92 17.56
C GLU A 117 6.07 -3.70 18.32
N HIS A 118 4.83 -3.68 17.81
CA HIS A 118 3.71 -4.38 18.43
C HIS A 118 2.63 -4.72 17.40
N ILE A 119 1.95 -5.85 17.62
CA ILE A 119 0.80 -6.30 16.84
C ILE A 119 -0.35 -6.62 17.79
N THR A 120 -1.44 -5.87 17.66
CA THR A 120 -2.70 -6.15 18.33
C THR A 120 -3.59 -6.94 17.39
N VAL A 121 -3.94 -8.16 17.75
CA VAL A 121 -4.87 -9.00 16.96
C VAL A 121 -6.30 -8.79 17.45
N VAL A 122 -7.22 -8.53 16.55
CA VAL A 122 -8.63 -8.29 16.84
C VAL A 122 -9.53 -9.21 16.01
N LYS A 123 -10.73 -9.50 16.50
CA LYS A 123 -11.68 -10.36 15.81
C LYS A 123 -12.29 -9.67 14.59
N ALA A 124 -12.83 -10.46 13.67
CA ALA A 124 -13.61 -9.99 12.54
C ALA A 124 -14.74 -9.06 12.98
N GLY A 125 -14.96 -7.98 12.23
CA GLY A 125 -16.00 -6.99 12.49
C GLY A 125 -15.64 -5.96 13.58
N THR A 126 -14.42 -5.98 14.12
CA THR A 126 -13.95 -4.94 15.04
C THR A 126 -13.88 -3.59 14.30
N ASN A 127 -14.31 -2.52 14.97
CA ASN A 127 -14.11 -1.18 14.45
C ASN A 127 -12.61 -0.83 14.43
N MET A 128 -11.99 -0.94 13.26
CA MET A 128 -10.56 -0.75 13.11
C MET A 128 -10.09 0.67 13.41
N ALA A 129 -10.95 1.68 13.19
CA ALA A 129 -10.62 3.06 13.51
C ALA A 129 -10.52 3.26 15.03
N GLU A 130 -11.47 2.73 15.79
CA GLU A 130 -11.45 2.76 17.26
C GLU A 130 -10.28 1.95 17.84
N ALA A 131 -10.00 0.78 17.26
CA ALA A 131 -8.87 -0.03 17.69
C ALA A 131 -7.52 0.66 17.48
N MET A 132 -7.32 1.33 16.35
CA MET A 132 -6.12 2.13 16.09
C MET A 132 -6.06 3.38 16.99
N ALA A 133 -7.20 4.04 17.25
CA ALA A 133 -7.26 5.18 18.17
C ALA A 133 -6.85 4.77 19.61
N LYS A 134 -7.25 3.58 20.06
CA LYS A 134 -6.80 3.03 21.34
C LYS A 134 -5.28 2.88 21.39
N VAL A 135 -4.66 2.32 20.34
CA VAL A 135 -3.19 2.20 20.27
C VAL A 135 -2.53 3.58 20.30
N ALA A 136 -3.11 4.59 19.63
CA ALA A 136 -2.59 5.97 19.70
C ALA A 136 -2.69 6.56 21.11
N THR A 137 -3.77 6.31 21.83
CA THR A 137 -3.96 6.75 23.23
C THR A 137 -2.94 6.07 24.17
N GLU A 138 -2.68 4.77 23.97
CA GLU A 138 -1.66 4.05 24.73
C GLU A 138 -0.26 4.64 24.51
N LEU A 139 0.10 4.95 23.26
CA LEU A 139 1.35 5.64 22.94
C LEU A 139 1.44 7.03 23.60
N GLN A 140 0.35 7.78 23.59
CA GLN A 140 0.30 9.09 24.24
C GLN A 140 0.54 8.99 25.75
N ALA A 141 0.02 7.96 26.40
CA ALA A 141 0.30 7.70 27.82
C ALA A 141 1.77 7.32 28.09
N GLU A 142 2.46 6.78 27.08
CA GLU A 142 3.90 6.51 27.10
C GLU A 142 4.75 7.77 26.78
N GLY A 143 4.13 8.94 26.57
CA GLY A 143 4.79 10.17 26.13
C GLY A 143 5.22 10.19 24.67
N ARG A 144 4.63 9.32 23.84
CA ARG A 144 4.95 9.12 22.42
C ARG A 144 3.83 9.65 21.53
N LYS A 145 4.16 9.91 20.27
CA LYS A 145 3.22 10.44 19.30
C LYS A 145 2.97 9.49 18.13
N GLY A 146 1.83 8.79 18.19
CA GLY A 146 1.36 7.94 17.10
C GLY A 146 0.69 8.72 15.97
N TYR A 147 0.94 8.30 14.73
CA TYR A 147 0.22 8.78 13.54
C TYR A 147 -0.59 7.62 12.94
N ILE A 148 -1.90 7.81 12.83
CA ILE A 148 -2.80 6.77 12.31
C ILE A 148 -2.88 6.85 10.79
N ILE A 149 -2.45 5.78 10.14
CA ILE A 149 -2.63 5.55 8.70
C ILE A 149 -3.85 4.64 8.53
N ALA A 150 -4.90 5.16 7.93
CA ALA A 150 -6.12 4.40 7.64
C ALA A 150 -5.82 3.12 6.84
N GLY A 151 -6.68 2.10 6.94
CA GLY A 151 -6.53 0.86 6.21
C GLY A 151 -6.30 1.09 4.72
N GLY A 152 -5.22 0.50 4.18
CA GLY A 152 -4.79 0.73 2.80
C GLY A 152 -4.31 2.15 2.47
N GLY A 153 -4.13 3.05 3.45
CA GLY A 153 -3.76 4.44 3.24
C GLY A 153 -4.84 5.25 2.51
N SER A 154 -6.10 4.85 2.64
CA SER A 154 -7.21 5.38 1.84
C SER A 154 -7.90 6.56 2.54
N ASN A 155 -7.25 7.70 2.50
CA ASN A 155 -7.77 9.00 2.93
C ASN A 155 -7.33 10.11 1.95
N ALA A 156 -7.70 11.35 2.20
CA ALA A 156 -7.39 12.49 1.33
C ALA A 156 -5.88 12.66 1.10
N VAL A 157 -5.06 12.56 2.17
CA VAL A 157 -3.60 12.71 2.09
C VAL A 157 -2.99 11.56 1.26
N GLY A 158 -3.35 10.31 1.55
CA GLY A 158 -2.87 9.16 0.77
C GLY A 158 -3.35 9.17 -0.68
N GLY A 159 -4.53 9.74 -0.95
CA GLY A 159 -5.07 9.93 -2.30
C GLY A 159 -4.16 10.78 -3.19
N LEU A 160 -3.43 11.74 -2.63
CA LEU A 160 -2.47 12.57 -3.38
C LEU A 160 -1.40 11.75 -4.10
N GLY A 161 -1.04 10.58 -3.55
CA GLY A 161 -0.13 9.64 -4.20
C GLY A 161 -0.63 9.16 -5.57
N TYR A 162 -1.94 9.02 -5.73
CA TYR A 162 -2.53 8.64 -7.01
C TYR A 162 -2.87 9.83 -7.91
N VAL A 163 -3.02 11.03 -7.35
CA VAL A 163 -3.02 12.27 -8.15
C VAL A 163 -1.66 12.43 -8.83
N ALA A 164 -0.57 12.29 -8.07
CA ALA A 164 0.79 12.32 -8.61
C ALA A 164 1.03 11.20 -9.65
N CYS A 165 0.50 9.99 -9.41
CA CYS A 165 0.56 8.90 -10.38
C CYS A 165 -0.16 9.24 -11.70
N ALA A 166 -1.31 9.90 -11.63
CA ALA A 166 -2.05 10.30 -12.82
C ALA A 166 -1.29 11.36 -13.64
N GLN A 167 -0.67 12.33 -12.97
CA GLN A 167 0.19 13.33 -13.61
C GLN A 167 1.42 12.68 -14.27
N GLU A 168 2.09 11.77 -13.56
CA GLU A 168 3.21 10.99 -14.07
C GLU A 168 2.81 10.19 -15.32
N LEU A 169 1.66 9.48 -15.25
CA LEU A 169 1.15 8.71 -16.38
C LEU A 169 0.85 9.61 -17.58
N GLN A 170 0.19 10.75 -17.39
CA GLN A 170 -0.11 11.72 -18.44
C GLN A 170 1.16 12.19 -19.15
N GLN A 171 2.19 12.50 -18.38
CA GLN A 171 3.49 12.91 -18.92
C GLN A 171 4.15 11.79 -19.75
N GLN A 172 4.15 10.57 -19.23
CA GLN A 172 4.73 9.41 -19.93
C GLN A 172 4.00 9.08 -21.23
N LEU A 173 2.66 9.15 -21.23
CA LEU A 173 1.87 8.93 -22.44
C LEU A 173 2.18 9.98 -23.50
N PHE A 174 2.32 11.24 -23.11
CA PHE A 174 2.71 12.33 -24.01
C PHE A 174 4.10 12.11 -24.61
N GLU A 175 5.09 11.77 -23.76
CA GLU A 175 6.48 11.54 -24.19
C GLU A 175 6.62 10.33 -25.11
N GLN A 176 5.80 9.29 -24.91
CA GLN A 176 5.81 8.08 -25.74
C GLN A 176 4.89 8.17 -26.97
N GLY A 177 4.14 9.25 -27.13
CA GLY A 177 3.16 9.39 -28.20
C GLY A 177 2.01 8.37 -28.12
N LEU A 178 1.68 7.92 -26.91
CA LEU A 178 0.65 6.91 -26.67
C LEU A 178 -0.72 7.54 -26.39
N VAL A 179 -1.73 6.97 -27.03
CA VAL A 179 -3.14 7.30 -26.73
C VAL A 179 -3.79 6.09 -26.06
N ILE A 180 -4.29 6.30 -24.84
CA ILE A 180 -4.95 5.27 -24.04
C ILE A 180 -6.43 5.61 -23.90
N ASP A 181 -7.28 4.70 -24.36
CA ASP A 181 -8.74 4.88 -24.30
C ASP A 181 -9.32 4.49 -22.94
N ARG A 182 -8.68 3.57 -22.23
CA ARG A 182 -9.18 3.01 -20.96
C ARG A 182 -8.06 2.74 -19.98
N VAL A 183 -8.31 3.08 -18.73
CA VAL A 183 -7.47 2.70 -17.60
C VAL A 183 -8.24 1.67 -16.76
N VAL A 184 -7.60 0.53 -16.49
CA VAL A 184 -8.17 -0.54 -15.67
C VAL A 184 -7.35 -0.64 -14.38
N VAL A 185 -8.02 -0.58 -13.23
CA VAL A 185 -7.36 -0.68 -11.93
C VAL A 185 -8.12 -1.62 -11.02
N GLY A 186 -7.39 -2.49 -10.32
CA GLY A 186 -7.94 -3.29 -9.23
C GLY A 186 -8.14 -2.39 -8.01
N SER A 187 -9.39 -2.20 -7.59
CA SER A 187 -9.72 -1.37 -6.43
C SER A 187 -10.27 -2.24 -5.29
N GLY A 188 -9.64 -2.20 -4.12
CA GLY A 188 -10.05 -2.94 -2.93
C GLY A 188 -9.77 -2.17 -1.64
N SER A 189 -8.98 -1.16 -1.68
CA SER A 189 -8.69 -0.28 -0.52
C SER A 189 -8.03 1.02 -0.98
#